data_a712b9a01b83b709f0d933431be597fd
#
_entry.id   a712b9a01b83b709f0d933431be597fd
#
_cell.length_a   1.000
_cell.length_b   1.000
_cell.length_c   1.000
_cell.angle_alpha   90.00
_cell.angle_beta   90.00
_cell.angle_gamma   90.00
#
_symmetry.space_group_name_H-M   'P 1'
#
loop_
_entity.id
_entity.type
_entity.pdbx_description
1 polymer ?
#
loop_
_entity_poly.entity_id
_entity_poly.type
_entity_poly.pdbx_seq_one_letter_code
_entity_poly.pdbx_strand_id
1 'polypeptide(L)'
;MGAIMTLLVTGGSGFVMSVVAGEWLKHHPDNKVVILDRAGLDAAAERYFAPMRDRLTVIEGDICAEAGWQDQLDRLGITSIVHGATITPISRGSAGEAKRQPEAEDPARIVEVNLMGTVRVAEWARRNGAIKRFIYVSSGSVYRHHGPDWSGEPLPEDGYVAPLTLYGISKFASEMVVNRYADLFGLSAVSVRLSSIYGPMDRATESRNFRHVPNRIAHMALAGEVIRPNSLEAVGDYLNSTDVARAIIELIEATGLRYRHYNIASGVTVTTGDFIKWAAERVPDLRFEVTTDATANVVQDPALRDGMWGAYDTARLERDTGWRPRPLREAFHDYMDWVAANELAPTPGQA
;
A
#
# COMPACT_ATOMS: atom_id res chain seq x y z
N MET A 1 23.84 -4.98 -21.91
CA MET A 1 22.48 -4.42 -21.75
C MET A 1 21.59 -5.55 -21.27
N GLY A 2 20.95 -5.41 -20.10
CA GLY A 2 19.95 -6.37 -19.63
C GLY A 2 18.73 -6.34 -20.57
N ALA A 3 17.98 -7.43 -20.66
CA ALA A 3 16.74 -7.43 -21.42
C ALA A 3 15.76 -6.44 -20.80
N ILE A 4 15.09 -5.63 -21.63
CA ILE A 4 14.05 -4.71 -21.18
C ILE A 4 12.96 -5.51 -20.48
N MET A 5 12.59 -5.12 -19.28
CA MET A 5 11.52 -5.74 -18.50
C MET A 5 10.25 -4.89 -18.58
N THR A 6 9.12 -5.56 -18.70
CA THR A 6 7.81 -4.91 -18.60
C THR A 6 7.11 -5.41 -17.36
N LEU A 7 6.82 -4.50 -16.44
CA LEU A 7 6.11 -4.76 -15.19
C LEU A 7 4.62 -4.46 -15.36
N LEU A 8 3.75 -5.43 -15.08
CA LEU A 8 2.32 -5.22 -14.91
C LEU A 8 2.03 -4.82 -13.46
N VAL A 9 1.33 -3.72 -13.27
CA VAL A 9 0.83 -3.28 -11.96
C VAL A 9 -0.69 -3.20 -12.03
N THR A 10 -1.41 -4.09 -11.37
CA THR A 10 -2.86 -4.01 -11.27
C THR A 10 -3.26 -3.13 -10.09
N GLY A 11 -4.29 -2.30 -10.26
CA GLY A 11 -4.63 -1.27 -9.29
C GLY A 11 -3.65 -0.09 -9.30
N GLY A 12 -2.93 0.09 -10.42
CA GLY A 12 -1.82 1.03 -10.55
C GLY A 12 -2.22 2.51 -10.55
N SER A 13 -3.48 2.82 -10.74
CA SER A 13 -4.02 4.18 -10.56
C SER A 13 -4.24 4.53 -9.08
N GLY A 14 -4.20 3.54 -8.18
CA GLY A 14 -4.38 3.72 -6.75
C GLY A 14 -3.15 4.26 -6.03
N PHE A 15 -3.26 4.42 -4.71
CA PHE A 15 -2.23 5.01 -3.85
C PHE A 15 -0.88 4.28 -3.93
N VAL A 16 -0.75 3.13 -3.30
CA VAL A 16 0.55 2.44 -3.16
C VAL A 16 1.06 1.94 -4.50
N MET A 17 0.17 1.45 -5.34
CA MET A 17 0.55 0.86 -6.63
C MET A 17 1.04 1.88 -7.64
N SER A 18 0.57 3.13 -7.60
CA SER A 18 1.14 4.21 -8.43
C SER A 18 2.58 4.51 -8.03
N VAL A 19 2.88 4.47 -6.72
CA VAL A 19 4.26 4.68 -6.25
C VAL A 19 5.16 3.51 -6.65
N VAL A 20 4.68 2.26 -6.55
CA VAL A 20 5.43 1.09 -7.05
C VAL A 20 5.75 1.22 -8.55
N ALA A 21 4.76 1.59 -9.36
CA ALA A 21 4.95 1.81 -10.79
C ALA A 21 5.95 2.94 -11.09
N GLY A 22 5.83 4.07 -10.37
CA GLY A 22 6.72 5.22 -10.54
C GLY A 22 8.16 4.94 -10.09
N GLU A 23 8.35 4.31 -8.93
CA GLU A 23 9.69 3.96 -8.45
C GLU A 23 10.35 2.91 -9.35
N TRP A 24 9.61 1.94 -9.89
CA TRP A 24 10.13 1.03 -10.90
C TRP A 24 10.69 1.77 -12.12
N LEU A 25 9.94 2.72 -12.66
CA LEU A 25 10.36 3.52 -13.82
C LEU A 25 11.54 4.44 -13.52
N LYS A 26 11.68 4.93 -12.29
CA LYS A 26 12.82 5.76 -11.85
C LYS A 26 14.11 4.95 -11.70
N HIS A 27 14.01 3.76 -11.10
CA HIS A 27 15.17 2.90 -10.86
C HIS A 27 15.65 2.18 -12.12
N HIS A 28 14.76 1.99 -13.11
CA HIS A 28 15.04 1.27 -14.36
C HIS A 28 14.71 2.12 -15.59
N PRO A 29 15.63 2.96 -16.07
CA PRO A 29 15.37 3.90 -17.16
C PRO A 29 14.94 3.27 -18.48
N ASP A 30 15.31 2.01 -18.74
CA ASP A 30 14.98 1.29 -19.98
C ASP A 30 13.71 0.43 -19.86
N ASN A 31 13.22 0.20 -18.64
CA ASN A 31 12.08 -0.68 -18.39
C ASN A 31 10.74 0.03 -18.60
N LYS A 32 9.69 -0.77 -18.75
CA LYS A 32 8.32 -0.30 -18.98
C LYS A 32 7.38 -0.74 -17.86
N VAL A 33 6.29 0.00 -17.73
CA VAL A 33 5.17 -0.35 -16.85
C VAL A 33 3.87 -0.39 -17.65
N VAL A 34 3.06 -1.39 -17.36
CA VAL A 34 1.66 -1.46 -17.77
C VAL A 34 0.82 -1.36 -16.50
N ILE A 35 -0.03 -0.36 -16.43
CA ILE A 35 -1.07 -0.26 -15.39
C ILE A 35 -2.34 -0.89 -15.96
N LEU A 36 -2.92 -1.83 -15.20
CA LEU A 36 -4.28 -2.32 -15.40
C LEU A 36 -5.13 -1.86 -14.23
N ASP A 37 -6.09 -1.00 -14.48
CA ASP A 37 -7.00 -0.49 -13.45
C ASP A 37 -8.41 -0.30 -14.05
N ARG A 38 -9.42 -0.34 -13.19
CA ARG A 38 -10.80 -0.06 -13.59
C ARG A 38 -11.01 1.40 -13.99
N ALA A 39 -10.25 2.29 -13.37
CA ALA A 39 -10.23 3.71 -13.68
C ALA A 39 -8.92 4.11 -14.35
N GLY A 40 -8.97 5.07 -15.25
CA GLY A 40 -7.79 5.74 -15.79
C GLY A 40 -7.02 6.50 -14.72
N LEU A 41 -5.96 7.19 -15.13
CA LEU A 41 -5.21 8.06 -14.22
C LEU A 41 -6.03 9.32 -13.90
N ASP A 42 -6.15 9.65 -12.63
CA ASP A 42 -6.66 10.94 -12.22
C ASP A 42 -5.61 12.07 -12.42
N ALA A 43 -6.00 13.32 -12.26
CA ALA A 43 -5.12 14.47 -12.48
C ALA A 43 -3.84 14.44 -11.63
N ALA A 44 -3.87 13.87 -10.41
CA ALA A 44 -2.70 13.72 -9.57
C ALA A 44 -1.75 12.63 -10.11
N ALA A 45 -2.31 11.50 -10.55
CA ALA A 45 -1.53 10.43 -11.17
C ALA A 45 -0.94 10.84 -12.52
N GLU A 46 -1.68 11.59 -13.36
CA GLU A 46 -1.14 12.14 -14.62
C GLU A 46 0.07 13.06 -14.34
N ARG A 47 -0.01 13.95 -13.35
CA ARG A 47 1.15 14.79 -12.96
C ARG A 47 2.31 13.95 -12.45
N TYR A 48 2.02 12.95 -11.60
CA TYR A 48 3.04 12.08 -11.03
C TYR A 48 3.81 11.30 -12.10
N PHE A 49 3.11 10.77 -13.10
CA PHE A 49 3.70 9.99 -14.18
C PHE A 49 4.23 10.83 -15.37
N ALA A 50 3.94 12.13 -15.44
CA ALA A 50 4.32 12.97 -16.57
C ALA A 50 5.81 12.84 -16.98
N PRO A 51 6.80 12.80 -16.06
CA PRO A 51 8.22 12.68 -16.44
C PRO A 51 8.61 11.32 -17.04
N MET A 52 7.75 10.31 -16.95
CA MET A 52 8.03 8.92 -17.39
C MET A 52 6.91 8.34 -18.25
N ARG A 53 6.07 9.23 -18.82
CA ARG A 53 4.84 8.87 -19.56
C ARG A 53 5.09 8.04 -20.81
N ASP A 54 6.24 8.22 -21.43
CA ASP A 54 6.71 7.49 -22.62
C ASP A 54 6.92 5.99 -22.40
N ARG A 55 7.15 5.59 -21.13
CA ARG A 55 7.37 4.21 -20.73
C ARG A 55 6.21 3.59 -19.95
N LEU A 56 5.10 4.31 -19.86
CA LEU A 56 3.89 3.90 -19.17
C LEU A 56 2.74 3.63 -20.15
N THR A 57 2.18 2.42 -20.09
CA THR A 57 0.93 2.07 -20.76
C THR A 57 -0.17 1.94 -19.71
N VAL A 58 -1.32 2.55 -19.93
CA VAL A 58 -2.50 2.43 -19.06
C VAL A 58 -3.60 1.71 -19.81
N ILE A 59 -4.11 0.64 -19.21
CA ILE A 59 -5.25 -0.14 -19.71
C ILE A 59 -6.38 0.00 -18.69
N GLU A 60 -7.48 0.56 -19.15
CA GLU A 60 -8.71 0.56 -18.37
C GLU A 60 -9.40 -0.80 -18.52
N GLY A 61 -9.56 -1.52 -17.40
CA GLY A 61 -10.15 -2.84 -17.41
C GLY A 61 -10.48 -3.34 -16.01
N ASP A 62 -11.61 -4.03 -15.89
CA ASP A 62 -12.01 -4.67 -14.64
C ASP A 62 -11.43 -6.10 -14.60
N ILE A 63 -10.59 -6.38 -13.61
CA ILE A 63 -10.03 -7.72 -13.37
C ILE A 63 -11.09 -8.78 -13.12
N CYS A 64 -12.32 -8.37 -12.79
CA CYS A 64 -13.48 -9.27 -12.64
C CYS A 64 -14.11 -9.63 -13.99
N ALA A 65 -13.82 -8.93 -15.07
CA ALA A 65 -14.31 -9.28 -16.39
C ALA A 65 -13.65 -10.58 -16.89
N GLU A 66 -14.47 -11.42 -17.53
CA GLU A 66 -14.01 -12.71 -18.09
C GLU A 66 -13.07 -12.53 -19.28
N ALA A 67 -13.20 -11.43 -20.02
CA ALA A 67 -12.42 -11.14 -21.22
C ALA A 67 -12.19 -9.62 -21.38
N GLY A 68 -11.28 -9.26 -22.29
CA GLY A 68 -11.06 -7.89 -22.75
C GLY A 68 -9.69 -7.32 -22.36
N TRP A 69 -9.29 -7.37 -21.10
CA TRP A 69 -7.97 -6.90 -20.65
C TRP A 69 -6.84 -7.90 -20.97
N GLN A 70 -7.15 -9.20 -20.99
CA GLN A 70 -6.18 -10.28 -21.24
C GLN A 70 -5.51 -10.16 -22.61
N ASP A 71 -6.31 -10.03 -23.66
CA ASP A 71 -5.81 -9.92 -25.04
C ASP A 71 -4.95 -8.66 -25.26
N GLN A 72 -5.22 -7.60 -24.51
CA GLN A 72 -4.41 -6.39 -24.54
C GLN A 72 -3.04 -6.63 -23.87
N LEU A 73 -3.02 -7.32 -22.72
CA LEU A 73 -1.80 -7.64 -22.00
C LEU A 73 -0.89 -8.62 -22.75
N ASP A 74 -1.45 -9.56 -23.49
CA ASP A 74 -0.70 -10.60 -24.22
C ASP A 74 0.30 -10.01 -25.25
N ARG A 75 0.04 -8.79 -25.71
CA ARG A 75 0.85 -8.09 -26.74
C ARG A 75 1.97 -7.23 -26.15
N LEU A 76 2.05 -7.09 -24.82
CA LEU A 76 2.91 -6.09 -24.16
C LEU A 76 4.21 -6.65 -23.58
N GLY A 77 4.47 -7.97 -23.76
CA GLY A 77 5.72 -8.59 -23.32
C GLY A 77 5.97 -8.51 -21.81
N ILE A 78 4.90 -8.66 -21.01
CA ILE A 78 4.95 -8.57 -19.56
C ILE A 78 5.79 -9.73 -19.01
N THR A 79 6.72 -9.42 -18.12
CA THR A 79 7.64 -10.39 -17.52
C THR A 79 7.50 -10.50 -16.00
N SER A 80 6.92 -9.51 -15.35
CA SER A 80 6.68 -9.49 -13.90
C SER A 80 5.35 -8.82 -13.59
N ILE A 81 4.75 -9.22 -12.46
CA ILE A 81 3.44 -8.72 -12.02
C ILE A 81 3.52 -8.27 -10.56
N VAL A 82 2.97 -7.09 -10.27
CA VAL A 82 2.57 -6.68 -8.93
C VAL A 82 1.05 -6.57 -8.93
N HIS A 83 0.39 -7.50 -8.26
CA HIS A 83 -1.06 -7.55 -8.19
C HIS A 83 -1.56 -6.87 -6.92
N GLY A 84 -2.01 -5.62 -7.06
CA GLY A 84 -2.50 -4.79 -5.97
C GLY A 84 -3.95 -4.32 -6.12
N ALA A 85 -4.63 -4.66 -7.22
CA ALA A 85 -6.04 -4.30 -7.41
C ALA A 85 -6.91 -4.91 -6.31
N THR A 86 -7.64 -4.06 -5.57
CA THR A 86 -8.40 -4.49 -4.39
C THR A 86 -9.41 -3.42 -3.98
N ILE A 87 -10.49 -3.85 -3.36
CA ILE A 87 -11.33 -2.97 -2.55
C ILE A 87 -10.76 -2.99 -1.14
N THR A 88 -10.34 -1.82 -0.64
CA THR A 88 -9.78 -1.68 0.71
C THR A 88 -10.90 -1.51 1.74
N PRO A 89 -10.70 -1.93 3.00
CA PRO A 89 -11.62 -1.56 4.06
C PRO A 89 -11.54 -0.05 4.22
N ILE A 90 -12.67 0.58 4.41
CA ILE A 90 -12.66 1.99 4.79
C ILE A 90 -12.75 2.02 6.28
N SER A 91 -11.72 2.56 6.86
CA SER A 91 -11.71 2.82 8.26
C SER A 91 -12.61 4.03 8.57
N ARG A 92 -12.92 4.14 9.83
CA ARG A 92 -13.73 5.19 10.41
C ARG A 92 -13.14 6.54 10.05
N GLY A 93 -13.89 7.37 9.35
CA GLY A 93 -13.53 8.75 9.07
C GLY A 93 -13.37 9.55 10.35
N SER A 94 -12.74 10.73 10.25
CA SER A 94 -12.76 11.72 11.31
C SER A 94 -14.21 12.13 11.64
N ALA A 95 -14.41 12.71 12.81
CA ALA A 95 -15.72 13.26 13.18
C ALA A 95 -16.25 14.14 12.04
N GLY A 96 -17.43 13.80 11.49
CA GLY A 96 -18.07 14.50 10.37
C GLY A 96 -17.85 13.94 8.97
N GLU A 97 -16.94 12.98 8.76
CA GLU A 97 -16.81 12.28 7.48
C GLU A 97 -17.81 11.13 7.36
N ALA A 98 -18.42 10.96 6.19
CA ALA A 98 -19.30 9.84 5.92
C ALA A 98 -18.50 8.52 6.00
N LYS A 99 -18.97 7.61 6.87
CA LYS A 99 -18.35 6.30 7.04
C LYS A 99 -18.87 5.38 5.93
N ARG A 100 -18.04 5.15 4.94
CA ARG A 100 -18.29 4.12 3.96
C ARG A 100 -17.68 2.80 4.46
N GLN A 101 -18.46 1.75 4.49
CA GLN A 101 -18.02 0.40 4.88
C GLN A 101 -18.34 -0.57 3.74
N PRO A 102 -17.40 -0.78 2.79
CA PRO A 102 -17.65 -1.61 1.61
C PRO A 102 -18.17 -3.02 1.96
N GLU A 103 -17.70 -3.62 3.04
CA GLU A 103 -18.16 -4.95 3.44
C GLU A 103 -19.60 -4.96 3.98
N ALA A 104 -20.12 -3.82 4.43
CA ALA A 104 -21.53 -3.70 4.84
C ALA A 104 -22.42 -3.26 3.67
N GLU A 105 -21.88 -2.52 2.70
CA GLU A 105 -22.61 -2.02 1.54
C GLU A 105 -22.72 -3.08 0.44
N ASP A 106 -21.62 -3.76 0.11
CA ASP A 106 -21.55 -4.79 -0.94
C ASP A 106 -20.50 -5.86 -0.60
N PRO A 107 -20.83 -6.79 0.30
CA PRO A 107 -19.92 -7.85 0.73
C PRO A 107 -19.51 -8.78 -0.41
N ALA A 108 -20.40 -9.05 -1.36
CA ALA A 108 -20.12 -9.93 -2.50
C ALA A 108 -19.07 -9.33 -3.43
N ARG A 109 -19.12 -8.02 -3.65
CA ARG A 109 -18.16 -7.31 -4.50
C ARG A 109 -16.73 -7.34 -3.94
N ILE A 110 -16.57 -7.33 -2.61
CA ILE A 110 -15.24 -7.49 -1.99
C ILE A 110 -14.65 -8.86 -2.34
N VAL A 111 -15.43 -9.92 -2.21
CA VAL A 111 -14.96 -11.28 -2.53
C VAL A 111 -14.69 -11.41 -4.03
N GLU A 112 -15.55 -10.87 -4.86
CA GLU A 112 -15.40 -10.89 -6.32
C GLU A 112 -14.11 -10.20 -6.75
N VAL A 113 -13.86 -8.97 -6.30
CA VAL A 113 -12.67 -8.20 -6.70
C VAL A 113 -11.42 -8.77 -6.06
N ASN A 114 -11.41 -8.95 -4.74
CA ASN A 114 -10.18 -9.27 -4.03
C ASN A 114 -9.75 -10.72 -4.22
N LEU A 115 -10.71 -11.66 -4.27
CA LEU A 115 -10.40 -13.08 -4.41
C LEU A 115 -10.52 -13.55 -5.87
N MET A 116 -11.70 -13.40 -6.47
CA MET A 116 -11.89 -13.90 -7.85
C MET A 116 -11.08 -13.11 -8.88
N GLY A 117 -10.91 -11.79 -8.67
CA GLY A 117 -9.99 -10.99 -9.47
C GLY A 117 -8.55 -11.53 -9.39
N THR A 118 -8.09 -11.89 -8.17
CA THR A 118 -6.76 -12.51 -7.99
C THR A 118 -6.66 -13.85 -8.72
N VAL A 119 -7.68 -14.70 -8.65
CA VAL A 119 -7.73 -15.97 -9.41
C VAL A 119 -7.57 -15.72 -10.91
N ARG A 120 -8.30 -14.74 -11.48
CA ARG A 120 -8.23 -14.42 -12.91
C ARG A 120 -6.86 -13.90 -13.34
N VAL A 121 -6.24 -13.02 -12.54
CA VAL A 121 -4.89 -12.51 -12.84
C VAL A 121 -3.85 -13.62 -12.71
N ALA A 122 -3.93 -14.48 -11.69
CA ALA A 122 -3.03 -15.62 -11.53
C ALA A 122 -3.19 -16.64 -12.68
N GLU A 123 -4.41 -16.89 -13.13
CA GLU A 123 -4.68 -17.78 -14.26
C GLU A 123 -4.15 -17.21 -15.59
N TRP A 124 -4.31 -15.90 -15.79
CA TRP A 124 -3.70 -15.24 -16.94
C TRP A 124 -2.15 -15.37 -16.89
N ALA A 125 -1.55 -15.09 -15.72
CA ALA A 125 -0.10 -15.21 -15.54
C ALA A 125 0.40 -16.63 -15.85
N ARG A 126 -0.32 -17.66 -15.38
CA ARG A 126 -0.01 -19.07 -15.66
C ARG A 126 -0.05 -19.38 -17.15
N ARG A 127 -1.07 -18.91 -17.88
CA ARG A 127 -1.23 -19.14 -19.32
C ARG A 127 -0.20 -18.40 -20.15
N ASN A 128 0.17 -17.20 -19.74
CA ASN A 128 1.16 -16.37 -20.43
C ASN A 128 2.53 -17.06 -20.48
N GLY A 129 2.92 -17.78 -19.42
CA GLY A 129 4.15 -18.58 -19.36
C GLY A 129 5.47 -17.80 -19.36
N ALA A 130 5.45 -16.49 -19.62
CA ALA A 130 6.64 -15.62 -19.61
C ALA A 130 6.89 -14.93 -18.27
N ILE A 131 5.96 -15.07 -17.31
CA ILE A 131 6.00 -14.37 -16.02
C ILE A 131 7.10 -14.97 -15.14
N LYS A 132 8.12 -14.16 -14.86
CA LYS A 132 9.28 -14.53 -14.04
C LYS A 132 9.05 -14.28 -12.55
N ARG A 133 8.17 -13.33 -12.20
CA ARG A 133 7.83 -13.00 -10.83
C ARG A 133 6.39 -12.50 -10.71
N PHE A 134 5.67 -13.04 -9.75
CA PHE A 134 4.33 -12.61 -9.36
C PHE A 134 4.34 -12.16 -7.90
N ILE A 135 4.14 -10.87 -7.64
CA ILE A 135 4.00 -10.33 -6.29
C ILE A 135 2.52 -10.07 -6.02
N TYR A 136 1.96 -10.76 -5.05
CA TYR A 136 0.62 -10.49 -4.55
C TYR A 136 0.67 -9.52 -3.37
N VAL A 137 -0.02 -8.38 -3.49
CA VAL A 137 -0.08 -7.39 -2.41
C VAL A 137 -1.21 -7.74 -1.44
N SER A 138 -0.83 -8.38 -0.35
CA SER A 138 -1.67 -8.71 0.79
C SER A 138 -1.68 -7.57 1.83
N SER A 139 -2.05 -7.86 3.06
CA SER A 139 -2.21 -6.88 4.14
C SER A 139 -1.94 -7.51 5.49
N GLY A 140 -1.48 -6.73 6.44
CA GLY A 140 -1.45 -7.12 7.85
C GLY A 140 -2.82 -7.43 8.45
N SER A 141 -3.90 -7.05 7.79
CA SER A 141 -5.28 -7.43 8.19
C SER A 141 -5.54 -8.94 8.15
N VAL A 142 -4.62 -9.76 7.62
CA VAL A 142 -4.69 -11.22 7.71
C VAL A 142 -4.39 -11.73 9.11
N TYR A 143 -3.57 -11.01 9.87
CA TYR A 143 -3.29 -11.35 11.25
C TYR A 143 -4.49 -11.02 12.14
N ARG A 144 -4.62 -11.76 13.23
CA ARG A 144 -5.49 -11.34 14.31
C ARG A 144 -4.83 -10.18 15.05
N HIS A 145 -5.60 -9.18 15.45
CA HIS A 145 -5.14 -8.18 16.39
C HIS A 145 -4.51 -8.86 17.61
N HIS A 146 -3.43 -8.30 18.09
CA HIS A 146 -2.85 -8.76 19.35
C HIS A 146 -3.93 -8.68 20.44
N GLY A 147 -4.16 -9.79 21.11
CA GLY A 147 -5.01 -9.81 22.29
C GLY A 147 -4.26 -9.26 23.52
N PRO A 148 -4.92 -9.19 24.66
CA PRO A 148 -4.30 -8.75 25.90
C PRO A 148 -3.08 -9.57 26.33
N ASP A 149 -2.89 -10.74 25.75
CA ASP A 149 -1.76 -11.65 26.01
C ASP A 149 -0.56 -11.44 25.06
N TRP A 150 -0.57 -10.36 24.27
CA TRP A 150 0.56 -10.09 23.38
C TRP A 150 1.83 -9.73 24.15
N SER A 151 2.93 -10.42 23.82
CA SER A 151 4.22 -10.29 24.50
C SER A 151 5.01 -9.01 24.18
N GLY A 152 4.53 -8.19 23.22
CA GLY A 152 5.29 -7.04 22.70
C GLY A 152 6.23 -7.38 21.53
N GLU A 153 6.42 -8.68 21.22
CA GLU A 153 7.30 -9.09 20.14
C GLU A 153 6.70 -8.76 18.74
N PRO A 154 7.55 -8.43 17.75
CA PRO A 154 7.08 -8.22 16.39
C PRO A 154 6.38 -9.44 15.81
N LEU A 155 5.30 -9.22 15.03
CA LEU A 155 4.50 -10.26 14.38
C LEU A 155 5.29 -10.94 13.24
N PRO A 156 5.65 -12.23 13.38
CA PRO A 156 6.29 -12.97 12.31
C PRO A 156 5.28 -13.39 11.24
N GLU A 157 5.76 -13.70 10.03
CA GLU A 157 4.90 -14.17 8.93
C GLU A 157 4.25 -15.54 9.22
N ASP A 158 4.84 -16.33 10.10
CA ASP A 158 4.26 -17.60 10.61
C ASP A 158 3.32 -17.37 11.82
N GLY A 159 3.09 -16.11 12.18
CA GLY A 159 2.20 -15.75 13.27
C GLY A 159 0.76 -16.19 13.03
N TYR A 160 -0.05 -16.11 14.09
CA TYR A 160 -1.44 -16.55 14.03
C TYR A 160 -2.27 -15.71 13.07
N VAL A 161 -2.76 -16.35 12.01
CA VAL A 161 -3.62 -15.77 10.99
C VAL A 161 -5.08 -16.09 11.29
N ALA A 162 -5.86 -15.07 11.57
CA ALA A 162 -7.30 -15.19 11.82
C ALA A 162 -8.02 -13.88 11.48
N PRO A 163 -8.16 -13.55 10.19
CA PRO A 163 -8.76 -12.30 9.74
C PRO A 163 -10.22 -12.18 10.18
N LEU A 164 -10.62 -10.99 10.61
CA LEU A 164 -11.95 -10.71 11.17
C LEU A 164 -12.89 -10.00 10.19
N THR A 165 -12.35 -9.40 9.12
CA THR A 165 -13.12 -8.65 8.13
C THR A 165 -13.14 -9.39 6.79
N LEU A 166 -14.15 -9.15 5.95
CA LEU A 166 -14.19 -9.72 4.60
C LEU A 166 -12.96 -9.30 3.78
N TYR A 167 -12.44 -8.11 4.00
CA TYR A 167 -11.18 -7.69 3.41
C TYR A 167 -10.02 -8.61 3.83
N GLY A 168 -9.80 -8.78 5.13
CA GLY A 168 -8.72 -9.65 5.63
C GLY A 168 -8.91 -11.11 5.20
N ILE A 169 -10.14 -11.62 5.25
CA ILE A 169 -10.48 -12.96 4.79
C ILE A 169 -10.17 -13.13 3.30
N SER A 170 -10.58 -12.17 2.46
CA SER A 170 -10.31 -12.22 1.02
C SER A 170 -8.81 -12.11 0.71
N LYS A 171 -8.05 -11.30 1.46
CA LYS A 171 -6.60 -11.21 1.32
C LYS A 171 -5.91 -12.53 1.67
N PHE A 172 -6.27 -13.15 2.79
CA PHE A 172 -5.72 -14.44 3.18
C PHE A 172 -6.09 -15.56 2.22
N ALA A 173 -7.34 -15.65 1.79
CA ALA A 173 -7.77 -16.62 0.78
C ALA A 173 -6.99 -16.46 -0.52
N SER A 174 -6.71 -15.24 -0.95
CA SER A 174 -5.90 -14.95 -2.13
C SER A 174 -4.43 -15.35 -1.96
N GLU A 175 -3.83 -15.20 -0.78
CA GLU A 175 -2.50 -15.75 -0.49
C GLU A 175 -2.48 -17.26 -0.71
N MET A 176 -3.51 -17.98 -0.22
CA MET A 176 -3.61 -19.43 -0.37
C MET A 176 -3.78 -19.84 -1.84
N VAL A 177 -4.55 -19.09 -2.62
CA VAL A 177 -4.67 -19.29 -4.08
C VAL A 177 -3.34 -19.09 -4.76
N VAL A 178 -2.65 -17.98 -4.51
CA VAL A 178 -1.34 -17.66 -5.13
C VAL A 178 -0.30 -18.73 -4.78
N ASN A 179 -0.25 -19.19 -3.52
CA ASN A 179 0.60 -20.29 -3.09
C ASN A 179 0.27 -21.58 -3.88
N ARG A 180 -1.01 -21.88 -4.05
CA ARG A 180 -1.43 -23.09 -4.76
C ARG A 180 -1.07 -23.04 -6.24
N TYR A 181 -1.15 -21.87 -6.90
CA TYR A 181 -0.66 -21.69 -8.27
C TYR A 181 0.85 -21.88 -8.36
N ALA A 182 1.60 -21.42 -7.37
CA ALA A 182 3.03 -21.66 -7.31
C ALA A 182 3.36 -23.17 -7.20
N ASP A 183 2.62 -23.91 -6.35
CA ASP A 183 2.85 -25.35 -6.14
C ASP A 183 2.43 -26.20 -7.33
N LEU A 184 1.29 -25.89 -7.94
CA LEU A 184 0.75 -26.70 -9.05
C LEU A 184 1.40 -26.40 -10.39
N PHE A 185 1.76 -25.16 -10.63
CA PHE A 185 2.13 -24.69 -11.97
C PHE A 185 3.53 -24.07 -12.02
N GLY A 186 4.26 -24.05 -10.90
CA GLY A 186 5.60 -23.47 -10.85
C GLY A 186 5.64 -21.95 -11.00
N LEU A 187 4.51 -21.26 -10.76
CA LEU A 187 4.48 -19.79 -10.79
C LEU A 187 5.41 -19.25 -9.71
N SER A 188 6.43 -18.48 -10.09
CA SER A 188 7.33 -17.84 -9.14
C SER A 188 6.60 -16.70 -8.43
N ALA A 189 5.87 -17.04 -7.37
CA ALA A 189 4.97 -16.12 -6.68
C ALA A 189 5.27 -16.00 -5.19
N VAL A 190 5.12 -14.78 -4.67
CA VAL A 190 5.17 -14.46 -3.25
C VAL A 190 4.07 -13.46 -2.90
N SER A 191 3.64 -13.48 -1.65
CA SER A 191 2.68 -12.52 -1.08
C SER A 191 3.39 -11.58 -0.12
N VAL A 192 3.05 -10.29 -0.18
CA VAL A 192 3.60 -9.27 0.72
C VAL A 192 2.50 -8.71 1.61
N ARG A 193 2.71 -8.73 2.93
CA ARG A 193 1.77 -8.22 3.93
C ARG A 193 2.20 -6.82 4.36
N LEU A 194 1.43 -5.82 3.94
CA LEU A 194 1.73 -4.43 4.23
C LEU A 194 1.22 -4.03 5.61
N SER A 195 2.02 -3.24 6.34
CA SER A 195 1.58 -2.53 7.55
C SER A 195 0.71 -1.31 7.22
N SER A 196 0.64 -0.30 8.08
CA SER A 196 -0.07 0.95 7.80
C SER A 196 0.76 1.86 6.90
N ILE A 197 0.31 2.07 5.67
CA ILE A 197 1.09 2.81 4.67
C ILE A 197 0.63 4.25 4.55
N TYR A 198 1.59 5.18 4.52
CA TYR A 198 1.44 6.60 4.21
C TYR A 198 2.49 7.03 3.17
N GLY A 199 2.37 8.20 2.60
CA GLY A 199 3.44 8.72 1.72
C GLY A 199 2.92 9.37 0.44
N PRO A 200 3.80 9.61 -0.54
CA PRO A 200 3.42 10.14 -1.84
C PRO A 200 2.20 9.43 -2.43
N MET A 201 1.33 10.19 -3.08
CA MET A 201 0.09 9.70 -3.71
C MET A 201 -0.99 9.15 -2.75
N ASP A 202 -0.87 9.35 -1.43
CA ASP A 202 -1.92 8.99 -0.45
C ASP A 202 -3.06 10.00 -0.49
N ARG A 203 -3.94 9.82 -1.44
CA ARG A 203 -5.10 10.68 -1.73
C ARG A 203 -6.40 9.88 -1.71
N ALA A 204 -7.51 10.59 -1.59
CA ALA A 204 -8.82 9.98 -1.79
C ALA A 204 -8.98 9.51 -3.25
N THR A 205 -9.46 8.29 -3.44
CA THR A 205 -9.84 7.71 -4.71
C THR A 205 -11.22 7.08 -4.58
N GLU A 206 -11.81 6.62 -5.68
CA GLU A 206 -13.10 5.93 -5.63
C GLU A 206 -13.09 4.70 -4.71
N SER A 207 -11.97 3.97 -4.69
CA SER A 207 -11.80 2.74 -3.91
C SER A 207 -11.20 2.96 -2.52
N ARG A 208 -10.74 4.19 -2.18
CA ARG A 208 -10.08 4.52 -0.93
C ARG A 208 -10.40 5.95 -0.51
N ASN A 209 -11.04 6.11 0.63
CA ASN A 209 -11.39 7.43 1.18
C ASN A 209 -10.79 7.67 2.58
N PHE A 210 -9.79 6.89 2.96
CA PHE A 210 -9.13 7.00 4.26
C PHE A 210 -7.67 7.41 4.11
N ARG A 211 -7.25 8.35 4.97
CA ARG A 211 -5.86 8.78 5.12
C ARG A 211 -5.37 8.40 6.51
N HIS A 212 -4.23 7.71 6.57
CA HIS A 212 -3.60 7.37 7.84
C HIS A 212 -3.12 8.62 8.59
N VAL A 213 -2.93 8.47 9.90
CA VAL A 213 -2.52 9.54 10.80
C VAL A 213 -1.31 10.34 10.32
N PRO A 214 -0.22 9.72 9.82
CA PRO A 214 0.93 10.49 9.32
C PRO A 214 0.56 11.43 8.17
N ASN A 215 -0.31 11.00 7.24
CA ASN A 215 -0.79 11.84 6.14
C ASN A 215 -1.56 13.05 6.68
N ARG A 216 -2.50 12.83 7.60
CA ARG A 216 -3.31 13.91 8.18
C ARG A 216 -2.46 14.94 8.92
N ILE A 217 -1.51 14.45 9.74
CA ILE A 217 -0.59 15.33 10.49
C ILE A 217 0.25 16.18 9.52
N ALA A 218 0.83 15.57 8.48
CA ALA A 218 1.63 16.29 7.50
C ALA A 218 0.83 17.43 6.81
N HIS A 219 -0.37 17.11 6.30
CA HIS A 219 -1.21 18.11 5.62
C HIS A 219 -1.64 19.24 6.55
N MET A 220 -2.12 18.91 7.74
CA MET A 220 -2.59 19.90 8.70
C MET A 220 -1.46 20.80 9.19
N ALA A 221 -0.29 20.22 9.49
CA ALA A 221 0.89 20.97 9.89
C ALA A 221 1.29 21.99 8.81
N LEU A 222 1.40 21.54 7.56
CA LEU A 222 1.79 22.39 6.43
C LEU A 222 0.72 23.44 6.06
N ALA A 223 -0.56 23.14 6.33
CA ALA A 223 -1.67 24.09 6.15
C ALA A 223 -1.81 25.09 7.32
N GLY A 224 -1.02 24.95 8.39
CA GLY A 224 -1.14 25.81 9.59
C GLY A 224 -2.39 25.55 10.43
N GLU A 225 -3.03 24.39 10.23
CA GLU A 225 -4.23 24.00 10.98
C GLU A 225 -3.86 23.49 12.39
N VAL A 226 -4.82 23.60 13.33
CA VAL A 226 -4.64 23.02 14.67
C VAL A 226 -4.88 21.51 14.60
N ILE A 227 -3.87 20.74 14.99
CA ILE A 227 -3.96 19.27 15.07
C ILE A 227 -4.64 18.89 16.38
N ARG A 228 -5.75 18.14 16.29
CA ARG A 228 -6.51 17.68 17.46
C ARG A 228 -6.53 16.15 17.49
N PRO A 229 -5.49 15.50 18.04
CA PRO A 229 -5.49 14.06 18.20
C PRO A 229 -6.37 13.64 19.39
N ASN A 230 -7.01 12.47 19.27
CA ASN A 230 -7.70 11.84 20.39
C ASN A 230 -6.74 11.06 21.32
N SER A 231 -5.50 10.83 20.88
CA SER A 231 -4.43 10.18 21.67
C SER A 231 -3.07 10.54 21.11
N LEU A 232 -2.09 10.79 21.96
CA LEU A 232 -0.68 10.88 21.58
C LEU A 232 0.01 9.52 21.66
N GLU A 233 -0.48 8.62 22.51
CA GLU A 233 0.14 7.35 22.87
C GLU A 233 -0.28 6.19 21.95
N ALA A 234 -1.28 6.39 21.10
CA ALA A 234 -1.71 5.36 20.17
C ALA A 234 -0.58 4.96 19.22
N VAL A 235 -0.28 3.68 19.17
CA VAL A 235 0.87 3.11 18.44
C VAL A 235 0.43 2.39 17.15
N GLY A 236 1.32 2.36 16.17
CA GLY A 236 1.18 1.55 14.97
C GLY A 236 2.51 1.35 14.27
N ASP A 237 2.59 0.34 13.42
CA ASP A 237 3.70 0.18 12.48
C ASP A 237 3.32 0.92 11.19
N TYR A 238 4.03 2.00 10.91
CA TYR A 238 3.79 2.86 9.74
C TYR A 238 4.99 2.83 8.80
N LEU A 239 4.74 2.69 7.51
CA LEU A 239 5.79 2.68 6.50
C LEU A 239 5.45 3.64 5.35
N ASN A 240 6.48 4.33 4.84
CA ASN A 240 6.34 5.21 3.67
C ASN A 240 6.14 4.40 2.38
N SER A 241 5.24 4.83 1.52
CA SER A 241 4.92 4.16 0.25
C SER A 241 6.13 4.00 -0.69
N THR A 242 7.10 4.91 -0.62
CA THR A 242 8.37 4.77 -1.37
C THR A 242 9.21 3.61 -0.85
N ASP A 243 9.22 3.37 0.47
CA ASP A 243 9.93 2.22 1.06
C ASP A 243 9.22 0.91 0.72
N VAL A 244 7.88 0.90 0.64
CA VAL A 244 7.11 -0.24 0.12
C VAL A 244 7.51 -0.55 -1.32
N ALA A 245 7.57 0.48 -2.17
CA ALA A 245 7.95 0.32 -3.57
C ALA A 245 9.36 -0.28 -3.71
N ARG A 246 10.33 0.22 -2.94
CA ARG A 246 11.69 -0.34 -2.89
C ARG A 246 11.70 -1.81 -2.48
N ALA A 247 10.95 -2.18 -1.43
CA ALA A 247 10.83 -3.58 -1.00
C ALA A 247 10.27 -4.50 -2.09
N ILE A 248 9.24 -4.04 -2.80
CA ILE A 248 8.62 -4.80 -3.90
C ILE A 248 9.59 -4.93 -5.07
N ILE A 249 10.35 -3.89 -5.42
CA ILE A 249 11.38 -3.93 -6.46
C ILE A 249 12.45 -4.97 -6.12
N GLU A 250 12.98 -4.95 -4.91
CA GLU A 250 13.95 -5.94 -4.43
C GLU A 250 13.40 -7.37 -4.52
N LEU A 251 12.13 -7.60 -4.17
CA LEU A 251 11.48 -8.91 -4.30
C LEU A 251 11.28 -9.35 -5.76
N ILE A 252 11.06 -8.40 -6.68
CA ILE A 252 10.97 -8.71 -8.12
C ILE A 252 12.33 -9.18 -8.65
N GLU A 253 13.42 -8.55 -8.22
CA GLU A 253 14.76 -8.77 -8.72
C GLU A 253 15.50 -9.91 -8.01
N ALA A 254 15.10 -10.21 -6.76
CA ALA A 254 15.75 -11.22 -5.97
C ALA A 254 15.71 -12.61 -6.62
N THR A 255 16.82 -13.31 -6.55
CA THR A 255 16.94 -14.72 -6.91
C THR A 255 16.98 -15.57 -5.64
N GLY A 256 16.28 -16.71 -5.63
CA GLY A 256 16.37 -17.65 -4.52
C GLY A 256 15.58 -17.24 -3.28
N LEU A 257 14.44 -16.56 -3.43
CA LEU A 257 13.52 -16.28 -2.34
C LEU A 257 13.13 -17.59 -1.62
N ARG A 258 13.28 -17.62 -0.28
CA ARG A 258 13.10 -18.82 0.54
C ARG A 258 11.69 -18.98 1.09
N TYR A 259 10.90 -17.88 1.09
CA TYR A 259 9.58 -17.85 1.72
C TYR A 259 8.49 -17.48 0.72
N ARG A 260 7.25 -17.81 1.06
CA ARG A 260 6.06 -17.46 0.27
C ARG A 260 5.42 -16.15 0.74
N HIS A 261 5.74 -15.71 1.97
CA HIS A 261 5.18 -14.53 2.59
C HIS A 261 6.28 -13.67 3.18
N TYR A 262 6.17 -12.35 2.98
CA TYR A 262 7.07 -11.35 3.52
C TYR A 262 6.26 -10.19 4.11
N ASN A 263 6.57 -9.80 5.34
CA ASN A 263 6.08 -8.55 5.87
C ASN A 263 6.85 -7.37 5.25
N ILE A 264 6.13 -6.37 4.78
CA ILE A 264 6.70 -5.08 4.37
C ILE A 264 6.19 -4.02 5.34
N ALA A 265 7.02 -3.63 6.28
CA ALA A 265 6.70 -2.83 7.43
C ALA A 265 7.93 -2.05 7.92
N SER A 266 7.75 -1.18 8.91
CA SER A 266 8.90 -0.51 9.53
C SER A 266 9.63 -1.40 10.53
N GLY A 267 8.96 -2.40 11.08
CA GLY A 267 9.49 -3.29 12.11
C GLY A 267 9.53 -2.67 13.51
N VAL A 268 8.98 -1.47 13.66
CA VAL A 268 8.89 -0.77 14.94
C VAL A 268 7.54 -0.07 15.09
N THR A 269 7.12 0.15 16.32
CA THR A 269 5.93 0.95 16.61
C THR A 269 6.29 2.42 16.78
N VAL A 270 5.43 3.30 16.25
CA VAL A 270 5.54 4.75 16.34
C VAL A 270 4.24 5.31 16.87
N THR A 271 4.33 6.33 17.73
CA THR A 271 3.16 6.98 18.31
C THR A 271 2.64 8.15 17.45
N THR A 272 1.40 8.55 17.68
CA THR A 272 0.86 9.79 17.11
C THR A 272 1.70 11.01 17.57
N GLY A 273 2.17 10.99 18.83
CA GLY A 273 3.02 12.04 19.39
C GLY A 273 4.37 12.18 18.66
N ASP A 274 4.98 11.06 18.24
CA ASP A 274 6.22 11.10 17.46
C ASP A 274 6.03 11.82 16.14
N PHE A 275 4.95 11.54 15.39
CA PHE A 275 4.66 12.23 14.12
C PHE A 275 4.41 13.72 14.33
N ILE A 276 3.72 14.13 15.40
CA ILE A 276 3.52 15.55 15.74
C ILE A 276 4.85 16.22 16.06
N LYS A 277 5.72 15.55 16.83
CA LYS A 277 7.08 16.03 17.15
C LYS A 277 7.92 16.20 15.89
N TRP A 278 7.93 15.23 15.00
CA TRP A 278 8.66 15.32 13.72
C TRP A 278 8.08 16.40 12.80
N ALA A 279 6.75 16.58 12.78
CA ALA A 279 6.14 17.66 12.03
C ALA A 279 6.55 19.05 12.58
N ALA A 280 6.65 19.21 13.91
CA ALA A 280 7.09 20.45 14.52
C ALA A 280 8.56 20.84 14.18
N GLU A 281 9.40 19.87 13.84
CA GLU A 281 10.76 20.16 13.36
C GLU A 281 10.79 20.84 11.99
N ARG A 282 9.74 20.63 11.15
CA ARG A 282 9.58 21.27 9.83
C ARG A 282 8.68 22.51 9.90
N VAL A 283 7.77 22.55 10.88
CA VAL A 283 6.79 23.62 11.08
C VAL A 283 6.89 24.10 12.53
N PRO A 284 7.80 25.04 12.88
CA PRO A 284 8.05 25.47 14.27
C PRO A 284 6.81 26.05 14.98
N ASP A 285 5.91 26.66 14.23
CA ASP A 285 4.66 27.25 14.75
C ASP A 285 3.48 26.26 14.77
N LEU A 286 3.75 24.95 14.64
CA LEU A 286 2.73 23.90 14.70
C LEU A 286 1.97 23.96 16.02
N ARG A 287 0.62 23.94 15.92
CA ARG A 287 -0.26 23.94 17.09
C ARG A 287 -1.00 22.62 17.18
N PHE A 288 -1.04 22.06 18.37
CA PHE A 288 -1.86 20.87 18.64
C PHE A 288 -2.49 20.93 20.03
N GLU A 289 -3.59 20.23 20.19
CA GLU A 289 -4.28 20.04 21.48
C GLU A 289 -4.91 18.63 21.51
N VAL A 290 -4.68 17.87 22.58
CA VAL A 290 -5.32 16.56 22.76
C VAL A 290 -6.79 16.76 23.12
N THR A 291 -7.67 16.00 22.47
CA THR A 291 -9.12 16.17 22.66
C THR A 291 -9.86 14.82 22.68
N THR A 292 -11.17 14.85 22.79
CA THR A 292 -12.00 13.64 22.76
C THR A 292 -12.30 13.19 21.33
N ASP A 293 -12.71 11.93 21.15
CA ASP A 293 -13.09 11.36 19.86
C ASP A 293 -14.13 12.20 19.10
N ALA A 294 -15.01 12.89 19.83
CA ALA A 294 -16.07 13.71 19.23
C ALA A 294 -15.57 14.99 18.53
N THR A 295 -14.43 15.51 18.94
CA THR A 295 -13.88 16.79 18.46
C THR A 295 -12.53 16.64 17.78
N ALA A 296 -11.95 15.44 17.79
CA ALA A 296 -10.68 15.14 17.16
C ALA A 296 -10.76 15.23 15.63
N ASN A 297 -9.72 15.83 15.03
CA ASN A 297 -9.51 15.79 13.58
C ASN A 297 -8.42 14.78 13.18
N VAL A 298 -7.68 14.23 14.16
CA VAL A 298 -6.79 13.06 14.00
C VAL A 298 -7.28 11.99 14.97
N VAL A 299 -8.04 11.03 14.44
CA VAL A 299 -8.67 9.96 15.23
C VAL A 299 -7.92 8.65 15.06
N GLN A 300 -7.47 8.10 16.19
CA GLN A 300 -6.88 6.77 16.25
C GLN A 300 -7.93 5.73 16.67
N ASP A 301 -7.83 4.55 16.07
CA ASP A 301 -8.68 3.41 16.46
C ASP A 301 -8.45 3.03 17.93
N PRO A 302 -9.47 2.66 18.69
CA PRO A 302 -9.32 2.16 20.06
C PRO A 302 -8.29 1.04 20.18
N ALA A 303 -8.23 0.10 19.22
CA ALA A 303 -7.25 -0.98 19.26
C ALA A 303 -5.79 -0.50 19.23
N LEU A 304 -5.53 0.60 18.50
CA LEU A 304 -4.19 1.22 18.49
C LEU A 304 -3.90 1.98 19.78
N ARG A 305 -4.92 2.60 20.39
CA ARG A 305 -4.78 3.30 21.67
C ARG A 305 -4.51 2.33 22.82
N ASP A 306 -5.13 1.16 22.76
CA ASP A 306 -5.02 0.14 23.83
C ASP A 306 -3.77 -0.74 23.65
N GLY A 307 -2.87 -0.41 22.69
CA GLY A 307 -1.63 -1.14 22.47
C GLY A 307 -1.83 -2.54 21.91
N MET A 308 -3.00 -2.85 21.34
CA MET A 308 -3.31 -4.16 20.77
C MET A 308 -2.69 -4.37 19.38
N TRP A 309 -1.92 -3.43 18.88
CA TRP A 309 -1.28 -3.49 17.58
C TRP A 309 0.22 -3.29 17.72
N GLY A 310 1.01 -4.28 17.31
CA GLY A 310 2.47 -4.26 17.40
C GLY A 310 3.15 -4.05 16.05
N ALA A 311 4.49 -4.03 16.08
CA ALA A 311 5.34 -4.05 14.91
C ALA A 311 5.25 -5.41 14.20
N TYR A 312 5.66 -5.43 12.93
CA TYR A 312 5.81 -6.65 12.14
C TYR A 312 7.27 -7.07 12.08
N ASP A 313 7.54 -8.36 12.15
CA ASP A 313 8.90 -8.87 11.88
C ASP A 313 9.19 -8.78 10.38
N THR A 314 10.29 -8.15 10.02
CA THR A 314 10.76 -7.97 8.64
C THR A 314 12.03 -8.76 8.33
N ALA A 315 12.47 -9.62 9.24
CA ALA A 315 13.74 -10.34 9.12
C ALA A 315 13.81 -11.27 7.90
N ARG A 316 12.67 -11.80 7.42
CA ARG A 316 12.65 -12.60 6.19
C ARG A 316 13.00 -11.76 4.98
N LEU A 317 12.40 -10.58 4.86
CA LEU A 317 12.64 -9.65 3.76
C LEU A 317 14.10 -9.17 3.76
N GLU A 318 14.60 -8.73 4.90
CA GLU A 318 15.99 -8.31 5.05
C GLU A 318 16.97 -9.43 4.66
N ARG A 319 16.73 -10.66 5.12
CA ARG A 319 17.61 -11.81 4.87
C ARG A 319 17.66 -12.22 3.40
N ASP A 320 16.55 -12.12 2.68
CA ASP A 320 16.45 -12.58 1.29
C ASP A 320 16.78 -11.50 0.27
N THR A 321 16.67 -10.20 0.64
CA THR A 321 16.87 -9.08 -0.28
C THR A 321 17.88 -8.06 0.20
N GLY A 322 18.23 -8.04 1.47
CA GLY A 322 19.02 -6.96 2.08
C GLY A 322 18.23 -5.67 2.34
N TRP A 323 16.94 -5.66 1.99
CA TRP A 323 16.11 -4.47 2.17
C TRP A 323 15.91 -4.12 3.65
N ARG A 324 15.99 -2.82 3.93
CA ARG A 324 15.62 -2.21 5.21
C ARG A 324 14.83 -0.93 4.98
N PRO A 325 13.88 -0.61 5.86
CA PRO A 325 13.20 0.68 5.81
C PRO A 325 14.19 1.81 6.08
N ARG A 326 13.93 2.99 5.52
CA ARG A 326 14.65 4.20 5.92
C ARG A 326 14.29 4.59 7.35
N PRO A 327 15.12 5.39 8.04
CA PRO A 327 14.75 5.97 9.33
C PRO A 327 13.38 6.69 9.20
N LEU A 328 12.43 6.33 10.06
CA LEU A 328 11.02 6.77 9.93
C LEU A 328 10.86 8.29 9.97
N ARG A 329 11.65 8.96 10.80
CA ARG A 329 11.66 10.43 10.89
C ARG A 329 12.07 11.05 9.55
N GLU A 330 13.12 10.55 8.91
CA GLU A 330 13.59 11.03 7.61
C GLU A 330 12.52 10.77 6.52
N ALA A 331 11.99 9.54 6.48
CA ALA A 331 10.94 9.17 5.53
C ALA A 331 9.66 10.02 5.69
N PHE A 332 9.34 10.44 6.93
CA PHE A 332 8.21 11.33 7.19
C PHE A 332 8.52 12.77 6.76
N HIS A 333 9.73 13.26 7.00
CA HIS A 333 10.14 14.58 6.53
C HIS A 333 10.16 14.66 5.00
N ASP A 334 10.70 13.66 4.31
CA ASP A 334 10.64 13.59 2.84
C ASP A 334 9.19 13.62 2.33
N TYR A 335 8.29 12.95 3.05
CA TYR A 335 6.87 13.00 2.71
C TYR A 335 6.27 14.40 2.90
N MET A 336 6.60 15.10 4.00
CA MET A 336 6.15 16.49 4.19
C MET A 336 6.67 17.41 3.07
N ASP A 337 7.95 17.26 2.69
CA ASP A 337 8.55 18.01 1.59
C ASP A 337 7.83 17.71 0.26
N TRP A 338 7.48 16.43 0.02
CA TRP A 338 6.70 16.03 -1.15
C TRP A 338 5.30 16.65 -1.17
N VAL A 339 4.58 16.66 -0.05
CA VAL A 339 3.24 17.30 0.08
C VAL A 339 3.34 18.78 -0.22
N ALA A 340 4.31 19.47 0.37
CA ALA A 340 4.52 20.91 0.13
C ALA A 340 4.76 21.21 -1.36
N ALA A 341 5.54 20.38 -2.05
CA ALA A 341 5.90 20.58 -3.45
C ALA A 341 4.80 20.18 -4.44
N ASN A 342 3.96 19.19 -4.14
CA ASN A 342 3.06 18.59 -5.12
C ASN A 342 1.56 18.80 -4.84
N GLU A 343 1.17 19.04 -3.59
CA GLU A 343 -0.23 19.17 -3.22
C GLU A 343 -0.61 20.56 -2.74
N LEU A 344 0.32 21.33 -2.16
CA LEU A 344 0.07 22.67 -1.61
C LEU A 344 0.67 23.80 -2.49
N ALA A 345 1.61 23.49 -3.36
CA ALA A 345 2.15 24.47 -4.30
C ALA A 345 1.06 24.94 -5.28
N PRO A 346 0.94 26.25 -5.59
CA PRO A 346 -0.01 26.73 -6.58
C PRO A 346 0.25 26.05 -7.92
N THR A 347 -0.80 25.57 -8.57
CA THR A 347 -0.70 24.96 -9.90
C THR A 347 -0.08 25.98 -10.88
N PRO A 348 0.98 25.66 -11.63
CA PRO A 348 1.54 26.55 -12.63
C PRO A 348 0.44 27.05 -13.58
N GLY A 349 0.16 28.37 -13.58
CA GLY A 349 -0.87 29.02 -14.42
C GLY A 349 -2.09 29.56 -13.67
N GLN A 350 -2.13 29.52 -12.34
CA GLN A 350 -3.16 30.18 -11.50
C GLN A 350 -2.62 31.34 -10.67
N ALA A 351 -1.45 31.88 -10.98
CA ALA A 351 -0.89 33.09 -10.39
C ALA A 351 -1.18 34.30 -11.27
#